data_2d947db5398e52b33b4ca98ec5ff133a
#
_entry.id   2d947db5398e52b33b4ca98ec5ff133a
#
_cell.length_a   1.000
_cell.length_b   1.000
_cell.length_c   1.000
_cell.angle_alpha   90.00
_cell.angle_beta   90.00
_cell.angle_gamma   90.00
#
_symmetry.space_group_name_H-M   'P 1'
#
loop_
_entity.id
_entity.type
_entity.pdbx_description
1 polymer ?
#
loop_
_entity_poly.entity_id
_entity_poly.type
_entity_poly.pdbx_seq_one_letter_code
_entity_poly.pdbx_strand_id
1 'polypeptide(L)'
;MMVENRYLKPGSAQEALAMAEEWHHNFRYLAGGTDVMVNRWQGNETSSCLIDLRGLDELKLVVKRDHYLSIGSLVKLDDLKSHSSIVSEFPALLEAADAVGSPLIRK
;
A
#
# COMPACT_ATOMS: atom_id res chain seq x y z
N MET A 1 28.42 -12.14 -8.84
CA MET A 1 27.14 -12.45 -9.50
C MET A 1 26.26 -11.22 -9.48
N MET A 2 25.81 -10.77 -10.63
CA MET A 2 24.90 -9.63 -10.71
C MET A 2 23.49 -10.08 -10.36
N VAL A 3 22.89 -9.44 -9.35
CA VAL A 3 21.49 -9.63 -9.04
C VAL A 3 20.70 -8.62 -9.87
N GLU A 4 19.83 -9.12 -10.74
CA GLU A 4 18.98 -8.26 -11.56
C GLU A 4 17.85 -7.68 -10.70
N ASN A 5 17.77 -6.35 -10.62
CA ASN A 5 16.71 -5.66 -9.93
C ASN A 5 15.62 -5.29 -10.94
N ARG A 6 14.39 -5.68 -10.65
CA ARG A 6 13.22 -5.38 -11.48
C ARG A 6 12.27 -4.44 -10.77
N TYR A 7 11.68 -3.57 -11.55
CA TYR A 7 10.62 -2.67 -11.13
C TYR A 7 9.43 -2.89 -12.06
N LEU A 8 8.32 -3.36 -11.50
CA LEU A 8 7.13 -3.71 -12.27
C LEU A 8 5.96 -2.82 -11.86
N LYS A 9 5.16 -2.40 -12.85
CA LYS A 9 3.95 -1.61 -12.63
C LYS A 9 2.74 -2.36 -13.21
N PRO A 10 2.03 -3.16 -12.39
CA PRO A 10 0.85 -3.86 -12.87
C PRO A 10 -0.28 -2.90 -13.22
N GLY A 11 -1.13 -3.31 -14.15
CA GLY A 11 -2.31 -2.57 -14.56
C GLY A 11 -3.57 -2.94 -13.77
N SER A 12 -3.50 -3.99 -12.95
CA SER A 12 -4.61 -4.44 -12.12
C SER A 12 -4.09 -5.22 -10.91
N ALA A 13 -4.94 -5.40 -9.90
CA ALA A 13 -4.59 -6.22 -8.74
C ALA A 13 -4.34 -7.67 -9.15
N GLN A 14 -5.11 -8.19 -10.10
CA GLN A 14 -4.92 -9.55 -10.59
C GLN A 14 -3.57 -9.71 -11.27
N GLU A 15 -3.15 -8.74 -12.08
CA GLU A 15 -1.84 -8.72 -12.71
C GLU A 15 -0.73 -8.65 -11.67
N ALA A 16 -0.92 -7.85 -10.60
CA ALA A 16 0.04 -7.77 -9.51
C ALA A 16 0.24 -9.12 -8.83
N LEU A 17 -0.85 -9.86 -8.59
CA LEU A 17 -0.77 -11.21 -8.02
C LEU A 17 -0.03 -12.18 -8.95
N ALA A 18 -0.27 -12.09 -10.24
CA ALA A 18 0.44 -12.93 -11.22
C ALA A 18 1.94 -12.63 -11.25
N MET A 19 2.31 -11.36 -11.17
CA MET A 19 3.72 -10.94 -11.07
C MET A 19 4.36 -11.47 -9.79
N ALA A 20 3.66 -11.37 -8.67
CA ALA A 20 4.15 -11.88 -7.40
C ALA A 20 4.40 -13.39 -7.45
N GLU A 21 3.50 -14.14 -8.07
CA GLU A 21 3.65 -15.57 -8.24
C GLU A 21 4.87 -15.93 -9.10
N GLU A 22 5.09 -15.19 -10.18
CA GLU A 22 6.24 -15.38 -11.05
C GLU A 22 7.57 -15.18 -10.32
N TRP A 23 7.64 -14.20 -9.41
CA TRP A 23 8.84 -13.90 -8.64
C TRP A 23 8.92 -14.71 -7.33
N HIS A 24 7.93 -15.54 -7.04
CA HIS A 24 7.82 -16.35 -5.82
C HIS A 24 7.96 -15.46 -4.58
N HIS A 25 8.98 -15.69 -3.74
CA HIS A 25 9.19 -14.90 -2.52
C HIS A 25 10.21 -13.77 -2.69
N ASN A 26 10.73 -13.58 -3.89
CA ASN A 26 11.78 -12.59 -4.14
C ASN A 26 11.21 -11.29 -4.70
N PHE A 27 10.16 -10.79 -4.05
CA PHE A 27 9.53 -9.54 -4.43
C PHE A 27 9.07 -8.77 -3.19
N ARG A 28 8.77 -7.50 -3.39
CA ARG A 28 8.12 -6.65 -2.38
C ARG A 28 7.11 -5.74 -3.08
N TYR A 29 5.93 -5.61 -2.51
CA TYR A 29 4.96 -4.63 -2.96
C TYR A 29 5.38 -3.25 -2.52
N LEU A 30 5.24 -2.28 -3.41
CA LEU A 30 5.51 -0.87 -3.15
C LEU A 30 4.19 -0.10 -3.15
N ALA A 31 3.83 0.47 -2.00
CA ALA A 31 2.65 1.33 -1.86
C ALA A 31 3.09 2.79 -1.67
N GLY A 32 3.18 3.27 -0.43
CA GLY A 32 3.70 4.61 -0.15
C GLY A 32 5.19 4.75 -0.40
N GLY A 33 5.94 3.67 -0.19
CA GLY A 33 7.36 3.59 -0.52
C GLY A 33 8.31 3.98 0.59
N THR A 34 7.83 4.60 1.65
CA THR A 34 8.70 5.14 2.70
C THR A 34 9.53 4.04 3.37
N ASP A 35 8.87 3.03 3.94
CA ASP A 35 9.58 1.98 4.67
C ASP A 35 10.38 1.06 3.73
N VAL A 36 9.79 0.71 2.59
CA VAL A 36 10.45 -0.17 1.62
C VAL A 36 11.73 0.48 1.10
N MET A 37 11.68 1.74 0.72
CA MET A 37 12.85 2.42 0.17
C MET A 37 13.91 2.68 1.22
N VAL A 38 13.54 3.03 2.44
CA VAL A 38 14.48 3.19 3.54
C VAL A 38 15.16 1.87 3.88
N ASN A 39 14.40 0.79 3.99
CA ASN A 39 14.94 -0.54 4.28
C ASN A 39 15.87 -1.03 3.16
N ARG A 40 15.54 -0.74 1.91
CA ARG A 40 16.37 -1.08 0.77
C ARG A 40 17.71 -0.34 0.81
N TRP A 41 17.65 0.95 1.10
CA TRP A 41 18.83 1.80 1.21
C TRP A 41 19.74 1.36 2.35
N GLN A 42 19.15 0.90 3.47
CA GLN A 42 19.90 0.38 4.61
C GLN A 42 20.37 -1.08 4.44
N GLY A 43 20.02 -1.72 3.33
CA GLY A 43 20.38 -3.11 3.07
C GLY A 43 19.48 -4.14 3.75
N ASN A 44 18.40 -3.71 4.40
CA ASN A 44 17.45 -4.60 5.08
C ASN A 44 16.42 -5.20 4.13
N GLU A 45 16.19 -4.55 2.97
CA GLU A 45 15.30 -5.03 1.92
C GLU A 45 16.14 -5.43 0.72
N THR A 46 16.18 -6.74 0.44
CA THR A 46 17.06 -7.31 -0.57
C THR A 46 16.33 -8.02 -1.71
N SER A 47 14.99 -7.91 -1.77
CA SER A 47 14.24 -8.54 -2.85
C SER A 47 14.68 -8.00 -4.22
N SER A 48 14.66 -8.87 -5.23
CA SER A 48 15.09 -8.52 -6.58
C SER A 48 14.00 -7.85 -7.41
N CYS A 49 12.75 -7.81 -6.91
CA CYS A 49 11.63 -7.25 -7.64
C CYS A 49 10.79 -6.34 -6.74
N LEU A 50 10.50 -5.15 -7.22
CA LEU A 50 9.51 -4.26 -6.62
C LEU A 50 8.28 -4.22 -7.52
N ILE A 51 7.12 -4.52 -6.96
CA ILE A 51 5.84 -4.45 -7.65
C ILE A 51 5.12 -3.20 -7.16
N ASP A 52 5.09 -2.18 -8.02
CA ASP A 52 4.55 -0.86 -7.67
C ASP A 52 3.03 -0.86 -7.83
N LEU A 53 2.32 -0.74 -6.71
CA LEU A 53 0.86 -0.75 -6.67
C LEU A 53 0.25 0.64 -6.81
N ARG A 54 1.05 1.70 -6.82
CA ARG A 54 0.56 3.08 -6.72
C ARG A 54 -0.33 3.51 -7.89
N GLY A 55 -0.21 2.85 -9.04
CA GLY A 55 -1.06 3.12 -10.19
C GLY A 55 -2.41 2.41 -10.18
N LEU A 56 -2.71 1.59 -9.17
CA LEU A 56 -3.93 0.79 -9.12
C LEU A 56 -5.05 1.55 -8.40
N ASP A 57 -5.88 2.26 -9.17
CA ASP A 57 -6.99 3.06 -8.62
C ASP A 57 -8.00 2.20 -7.86
N GLU A 58 -8.18 0.93 -8.26
CA GLU A 58 -9.08 0.01 -7.55
C GLU A 58 -8.69 -0.22 -6.08
N LEU A 59 -7.42 0.00 -5.72
CA LEU A 59 -6.93 -0.13 -4.35
C LEU A 59 -7.04 1.18 -3.55
N LYS A 60 -7.55 2.24 -4.16
CA LYS A 60 -7.69 3.57 -3.53
C LYS A 60 -9.12 3.89 -3.14
N LEU A 61 -10.02 2.92 -3.23
CA LEU A 61 -11.44 3.13 -3.00
C LEU A 61 -11.83 2.85 -1.56
N VAL A 62 -12.77 3.65 -1.05
CA VAL A 62 -13.50 3.39 0.19
C VAL A 62 -14.95 3.17 -0.18
N VAL A 63 -15.46 1.97 0.05
CA VAL A 63 -16.80 1.57 -0.38
C VAL A 63 -17.58 1.04 0.82
N LYS A 64 -18.74 1.64 1.08
CA LYS A 64 -19.65 1.15 2.11
C LYS A 64 -20.52 0.04 1.56
N ARG A 65 -20.53 -1.10 2.25
CA ARG A 65 -21.40 -2.25 1.98
C ARG A 65 -22.43 -2.37 3.10
N ASP A 66 -23.39 -3.31 2.95
CA ASP A 66 -24.46 -3.47 3.93
C ASP A 66 -23.94 -3.83 5.33
N HIS A 67 -22.92 -4.68 5.41
CA HIS A 67 -22.42 -5.22 6.67
C HIS A 67 -20.95 -4.88 6.95
N TYR A 68 -20.29 -4.13 6.07
CA TYR A 68 -18.87 -3.78 6.24
C TYR A 68 -18.50 -2.56 5.42
N LEU A 69 -17.37 -1.98 5.78
CA LEU A 69 -16.74 -0.91 5.02
C LEU A 69 -15.46 -1.46 4.39
N SER A 70 -15.35 -1.34 3.07
CA SER A 70 -14.16 -1.76 2.34
C SER A 70 -13.23 -0.56 2.17
N ILE A 71 -12.01 -0.68 2.66
CA ILE A 71 -10.98 0.36 2.52
C ILE A 71 -9.83 -0.24 1.72
N GLY A 72 -9.55 0.34 0.55
CA GLY A 72 -8.46 -0.12 -0.31
C GLY A 72 -7.10 0.07 0.35
N SER A 73 -6.16 -0.82 0.04
CA SER A 73 -4.84 -0.83 0.66
C SER A 73 -3.98 0.38 0.33
N LEU A 74 -4.31 1.15 -0.71
CA LEU A 74 -3.59 2.36 -1.08
C LEU A 74 -4.27 3.65 -0.60
N VAL A 75 -5.34 3.56 0.18
CA VAL A 75 -5.98 4.73 0.76
C VAL A 75 -5.00 5.35 1.76
N LYS A 76 -4.73 6.62 1.61
CA LYS A 76 -3.81 7.33 2.50
C LYS A 76 -4.44 7.55 3.87
N LEU A 77 -3.65 7.44 4.93
CA LEU A 77 -4.16 7.60 6.28
C LEU A 77 -4.79 8.98 6.51
N ASP A 78 -4.19 10.04 5.93
CA ASP A 78 -4.74 11.39 6.03
C ASP A 78 -6.08 11.55 5.32
N ASP A 79 -6.38 10.71 4.34
CA ASP A 79 -7.62 10.80 3.57
C ASP A 79 -8.80 10.10 4.26
N LEU A 80 -8.56 9.30 5.29
CA LEU A 80 -9.62 8.60 6.02
C LEU A 80 -10.63 9.56 6.62
N LYS A 81 -10.19 10.71 7.10
CA LYS A 81 -11.06 11.73 7.69
C LYS A 81 -12.01 12.40 6.69
N SER A 82 -11.77 12.21 5.39
CA SER A 82 -12.63 12.76 4.34
C SER A 82 -13.87 11.90 4.10
N HIS A 83 -13.95 10.70 4.68
CA HIS A 83 -15.03 9.75 4.44
C HIS A 83 -16.00 9.76 5.61
N SER A 84 -17.23 10.24 5.38
CA SER A 84 -18.24 10.39 6.42
C SER A 84 -18.55 9.09 7.17
N SER A 85 -18.54 7.96 6.47
CA SER A 85 -18.77 6.64 7.09
C SER A 85 -17.69 6.30 8.12
N ILE A 86 -16.43 6.68 7.85
CA ILE A 86 -15.34 6.43 8.78
C ILE A 86 -15.45 7.36 9.98
N VAL A 87 -15.73 8.64 9.74
CA VAL A 87 -15.88 9.64 10.80
C VAL A 87 -16.99 9.25 11.77
N SER A 88 -18.14 8.80 11.27
CA SER A 88 -19.30 8.50 12.09
C SER A 88 -19.26 7.12 12.75
N GLU A 89 -18.71 6.11 12.06
CA GLU A 89 -18.80 4.71 12.50
C GLU A 89 -17.49 4.14 13.04
N PHE A 90 -16.35 4.74 12.68
CA PHE A 90 -15.02 4.23 13.05
C PHE A 90 -14.10 5.33 13.58
N PRO A 91 -14.52 6.08 14.62
CA PRO A 91 -13.68 7.18 15.13
C PRO A 91 -12.34 6.73 15.69
N ALA A 92 -12.27 5.52 16.24
CA ALA A 92 -11.00 4.97 16.76
C ALA A 92 -9.97 4.76 15.65
N LEU A 93 -10.42 4.45 14.43
CA LEU A 93 -9.54 4.32 13.28
C LEU A 93 -8.87 5.66 12.95
N LEU A 94 -9.62 6.76 13.04
CA LEU A 94 -9.07 8.10 12.80
C LEU A 94 -8.03 8.48 13.84
N GLU A 95 -8.30 8.17 15.10
CA GLU A 95 -7.34 8.43 16.19
C GLU A 95 -6.06 7.64 15.96
N ALA A 96 -6.18 6.37 15.59
CA ALA A 96 -5.02 5.53 15.30
C ALA A 96 -4.21 6.06 14.11
N ALA A 97 -4.90 6.48 13.05
CA ALA A 97 -4.24 7.03 11.86
C ALA A 97 -3.46 8.30 12.19
N ASP A 98 -4.03 9.18 13.01
CA ASP A 98 -3.37 10.42 13.42
C ASP A 98 -2.13 10.18 14.30
N ALA A 99 -2.08 9.03 14.97
CA ALA A 99 -0.95 8.65 15.83
C ALA A 99 0.20 8.00 15.04
N VAL A 100 -0.02 7.60 13.78
CA VAL A 100 0.99 6.90 12.98
C VAL A 100 2.02 7.89 12.41
N GLY A 101 3.29 7.66 12.75
CA GLY A 101 4.43 8.36 12.15
C GLY A 101 4.31 9.88 12.15
N SER A 102 4.69 10.48 11.03
CA SER A 102 4.59 11.93 10.81
C SER A 102 3.50 12.24 9.78
N PRO A 103 3.09 13.52 9.66
CA PRO A 103 2.17 13.91 8.59
C PRO A 103 2.63 13.54 7.19
N LEU A 104 3.94 13.50 6.96
CA LEU A 104 4.50 13.10 5.66
C LEU A 104 4.27 11.63 5.36
N ILE A 105 4.31 10.78 6.37
CA ILE A 105 4.08 9.33 6.21
C ILE A 105 2.62 9.05 5.93
N ARG A 106 1.71 9.81 6.55
CA ARG A 106 0.26 9.59 6.40
C ARG A 106 -0.30 10.04 5.05
N LYS A 107 0.40 10.86 4.32
CA LYS A 107 -0.04 11.40 3.02
C LYS A 107 0.15 10.44 1.86
#